data_98b5ebe571b4c1f8afb13f7e967390e6
#
_entry.id   98b5ebe571b4c1f8afb13f7e967390e6
#
_cell.length_a   1.000
_cell.length_b   1.000
_cell.length_c   1.000
_cell.angle_alpha   90.00
_cell.angle_beta   90.00
_cell.angle_gamma   90.00
#
_symmetry.space_group_name_H-M   'P 1'
#
loop_
_entity.id
_entity.type
_entity.pdbx_description
1 polymer ?
#
loop_
_entity_poly.entity_id
_entity_poly.type
_entity_poly.pdbx_seq_one_letter_code
_entity_poly.pdbx_strand_id
1 'polypeptide(L)'
;MTLYFEDLAVGDAWESDEYEVTESEIIEFAEQYDPQWFHADPGRAAEESIYGSLIAAGFHTAAISTRLFVDCFLSDTATLGGKGIDKLRWHEPVRPG
;
A
#
# COMPACT_ATOMS: atom_id res chain seq x y z
N MET A 1 -17.08 15.40 11.14
CA MET A 1 -18.27 14.62 11.49
C MET A 1 -17.90 13.15 11.55
N THR A 2 -18.34 12.46 12.57
CA THR A 2 -18.08 11.03 12.71
C THR A 2 -19.11 10.22 11.94
N LEU A 3 -18.67 9.27 11.13
CA LEU A 3 -19.53 8.35 10.40
C LEU A 3 -19.73 7.06 11.18
N TYR A 4 -20.97 6.63 11.28
CA TYR A 4 -21.38 5.37 11.88
C TYR A 4 -21.83 4.40 10.81
N PHE A 5 -22.00 3.12 11.16
CA PHE A 5 -22.41 2.08 10.20
C PHE A 5 -23.68 2.46 9.42
N GLU A 6 -24.67 3.02 10.09
CA GLU A 6 -25.93 3.42 9.45
C GLU A 6 -25.81 4.60 8.48
N ASP A 7 -24.68 5.33 8.51
CA ASP A 7 -24.42 6.42 7.58
C ASP A 7 -23.86 5.94 6.24
N LEU A 8 -23.53 4.65 6.12
CA LEU A 8 -22.91 4.08 4.95
C LEU A 8 -23.95 3.39 4.06
N ALA A 9 -23.81 3.54 2.76
CA ALA A 9 -24.69 2.93 1.77
C ALA A 9 -23.88 2.29 0.63
N VAL A 10 -24.46 1.24 0.04
CA VAL A 10 -23.86 0.62 -1.15
C VAL A 10 -23.75 1.66 -2.25
N GLY A 11 -22.58 1.75 -2.86
CA GLY A 11 -22.29 2.73 -3.90
C GLY A 11 -21.58 3.99 -3.41
N ASP A 12 -21.47 4.18 -2.11
CA ASP A 12 -20.68 5.28 -1.55
C ASP A 12 -19.21 5.11 -1.98
N ALA A 13 -18.56 6.24 -2.25
CA ALA A 13 -17.17 6.26 -2.68
C ALA A 13 -16.41 7.42 -2.05
N TRP A 14 -15.13 7.22 -1.83
CA TRP A 14 -14.21 8.24 -1.34
C TRP A 14 -12.97 8.26 -2.19
N GLU A 15 -12.37 9.42 -2.34
CA GLU A 15 -11.14 9.60 -3.09
C GLU A 15 -10.02 9.98 -2.12
N SER A 16 -8.91 9.22 -2.17
CA SER A 16 -7.75 9.49 -1.33
C SER A 16 -6.82 10.48 -2.00
N ASP A 17 -5.89 11.03 -1.22
CA ASP A 17 -4.73 11.73 -1.74
C ASP A 17 -3.82 10.75 -2.48
N GLU A 18 -2.87 11.29 -3.22
CA GLU A 18 -1.81 10.53 -3.84
C GLU A 18 -0.67 10.31 -2.84
N TYR A 19 0.08 9.24 -3.04
CA TYR A 19 1.24 8.91 -2.23
C TYR A 19 2.43 8.61 -3.13
N GLU A 20 3.50 9.38 -2.99
CA GLU A 20 4.74 9.11 -3.71
C GLU A 20 5.56 8.05 -2.97
N VAL A 21 5.83 6.94 -3.64
CA VAL A 21 6.64 5.86 -3.09
C VAL A 21 8.09 6.05 -3.53
N THR A 22 8.96 6.44 -2.61
CA THR A 22 10.37 6.68 -2.92
C THR A 22 11.17 5.39 -2.94
N GLU A 23 12.26 5.38 -3.70
CA GLU A 23 13.19 4.26 -3.72
C GLU A 23 13.72 3.92 -2.33
N SER A 24 14.11 4.93 -1.55
CA SER A 24 14.63 4.71 -0.21
C SER A 24 13.59 4.09 0.72
N GLU A 25 12.33 4.48 0.60
CA GLU A 25 11.25 3.90 1.40
C GLU A 25 11.02 2.43 1.05
N ILE A 26 11.06 2.09 -0.24
CA ILE A 26 10.92 0.70 -0.70
C ILE A 26 12.02 -0.18 -0.09
N ILE A 27 13.25 0.29 -0.15
CA ILE A 27 14.41 -0.43 0.39
C ILE A 27 14.31 -0.57 1.91
N GLU A 28 13.97 0.50 2.60
CA GLU A 28 13.83 0.49 4.07
C GLU A 28 12.81 -0.53 4.54
N PHE A 29 11.63 -0.56 3.92
CA PHE A 29 10.62 -1.55 4.25
C PHE A 29 11.10 -2.96 3.93
N ALA A 30 11.74 -3.15 2.79
CA ALA A 30 12.23 -4.45 2.36
C ALA A 30 13.28 -5.00 3.33
N GLU A 31 14.24 -4.19 3.72
CA GLU A 31 15.28 -4.61 4.67
C GLU A 31 14.72 -5.04 6.02
N GLN A 32 13.62 -4.44 6.41
CA GLN A 32 12.98 -4.73 7.68
C GLN A 32 12.06 -5.95 7.64
N TYR A 33 11.34 -6.18 6.53
CA TYR A 33 10.28 -7.17 6.49
C TYR A 33 10.33 -8.15 5.31
N ASP A 34 10.99 -7.80 4.20
CA ASP A 34 11.00 -8.62 2.98
C ASP A 34 12.28 -8.37 2.18
N PRO A 35 13.43 -8.85 2.67
CA PRO A 35 14.74 -8.50 2.11
C PRO A 35 15.10 -9.26 0.83
N GLN A 36 14.18 -9.37 -0.09
CA GLN A 36 14.45 -9.93 -1.40
C GLN A 36 15.10 -8.89 -2.30
N TRP A 37 16.03 -9.33 -3.16
CA TRP A 37 16.85 -8.41 -3.94
C TRP A 37 16.06 -7.48 -4.86
N PHE A 38 14.93 -7.93 -5.40
CA PHE A 38 14.11 -7.07 -6.28
C PHE A 38 13.32 -6.00 -5.50
N HIS A 39 13.36 -6.01 -4.19
CA HIS A 39 12.85 -4.95 -3.32
C HIS A 39 13.97 -4.16 -2.64
N ALA A 40 15.19 -4.66 -2.61
CA ALA A 40 16.27 -4.09 -1.82
C ALA A 40 17.47 -3.61 -2.63
N ASP A 41 17.68 -4.12 -3.83
CA ASP A 41 18.85 -3.81 -4.67
C ASP A 41 18.40 -3.21 -6.00
N PRO A 42 18.36 -1.86 -6.11
CA PRO A 42 17.85 -1.20 -7.31
C PRO A 42 18.66 -1.50 -8.57
N GLY A 43 19.99 -1.63 -8.45
CA GLY A 43 20.84 -1.94 -9.60
C GLY A 43 20.56 -3.33 -10.15
N ARG A 44 20.53 -4.32 -9.28
CA ARG A 44 20.23 -5.69 -9.68
C ARG A 44 18.79 -5.84 -10.16
N ALA A 45 17.87 -5.16 -9.51
CA ALA A 45 16.45 -5.18 -9.91
C ALA A 45 16.26 -4.62 -11.32
N ALA A 46 16.97 -3.55 -11.68
CA ALA A 46 16.89 -2.96 -13.01
C ALA A 46 17.43 -3.91 -14.09
N GLU A 47 18.50 -4.66 -13.80
CA GLU A 47 19.18 -5.49 -14.77
C GLU A 47 18.63 -6.91 -14.86
N GLU A 48 18.23 -7.50 -13.74
CA GLU A 48 17.92 -8.92 -13.65
C GLU A 48 16.46 -9.24 -13.34
N SER A 49 15.71 -8.27 -12.83
CA SER A 49 14.31 -8.49 -12.46
C SER A 49 13.40 -8.57 -13.69
N ILE A 50 12.39 -9.42 -13.61
CA ILE A 50 11.34 -9.49 -14.65
C ILE A 50 10.55 -8.18 -14.74
N TYR A 51 10.62 -7.35 -13.71
CA TYR A 51 9.92 -6.06 -13.65
C TYR A 51 10.74 -4.92 -14.28
N GLY A 52 12.04 -5.13 -14.51
CA GLY A 52 12.94 -4.12 -15.08
C GLY A 52 13.24 -2.94 -14.16
N SER A 53 12.87 -3.03 -12.91
CA SER A 53 13.10 -1.99 -11.90
C SER A 53 12.92 -2.54 -10.50
N LEU A 54 13.36 -1.76 -9.51
CA LEU A 54 12.97 -2.00 -8.12
C LEU A 54 11.45 -1.90 -7.98
N ILE A 55 10.86 -2.78 -7.19
CA ILE A 55 9.43 -2.71 -6.87
C ILE A 55 9.20 -2.79 -5.37
N ALA A 56 8.13 -2.18 -4.90
CA ALA A 56 7.72 -2.25 -3.50
C ALA A 56 7.26 -3.68 -3.15
N ALA A 57 7.56 -4.11 -1.93
CA ALA A 57 7.00 -5.34 -1.40
C ALA A 57 5.47 -5.25 -1.37
N GLY A 58 4.79 -6.38 -1.60
CA GLY A 58 3.33 -6.40 -1.62
C GLY A 58 2.70 -5.86 -0.35
N PHE A 59 3.22 -6.26 0.81
CA PHE A 59 2.71 -5.74 2.08
C PHE A 59 3.05 -4.27 2.33
N HIS A 60 4.10 -3.75 1.71
CA HIS A 60 4.39 -2.32 1.72
C HIS A 60 3.29 -1.56 0.96
N THR A 61 2.93 -2.05 -0.21
CA THR A 61 1.82 -1.50 -1.00
C THR A 61 0.51 -1.54 -0.22
N ALA A 62 0.24 -2.65 0.45
CA ALA A 62 -0.95 -2.78 1.30
C ALA A 62 -0.94 -1.78 2.46
N ALA A 63 0.23 -1.57 3.08
CA ALA A 63 0.37 -0.60 4.17
C ALA A 63 0.13 0.84 3.70
N ILE A 64 0.66 1.22 2.54
CA ILE A 64 0.42 2.53 1.93
C ILE A 64 -1.07 2.71 1.63
N SER A 65 -1.70 1.69 1.06
CA SER A 65 -3.14 1.71 0.77
C SER A 65 -3.95 1.91 2.04
N THR A 66 -3.55 1.27 3.13
CA THR A 66 -4.19 1.44 4.44
C THR A 66 -4.05 2.87 4.94
N ARG A 67 -2.86 3.47 4.81
CA ARG A 67 -2.64 4.86 5.21
C ARG A 67 -3.54 5.81 4.46
N LEU A 68 -3.65 5.65 3.15
CA LEU A 68 -4.52 6.48 2.33
C LEU A 68 -5.99 6.28 2.71
N PHE A 69 -6.39 5.05 2.98
CA PHE A 69 -7.75 4.72 3.39
C PHE A 69 -8.09 5.33 4.75
N VAL A 70 -7.18 5.24 5.70
CA VAL A 70 -7.36 5.86 7.02
C VAL A 70 -7.53 7.37 6.87
N ASP A 71 -6.68 8.03 6.11
CA ASP A 71 -6.70 9.47 5.97
C ASP A 71 -7.96 9.99 5.26
N CYS A 72 -8.50 9.25 4.28
CA CYS A 72 -9.67 9.71 3.54
C CYS A 72 -11.00 9.21 4.09
N PHE A 73 -11.00 8.17 4.92
CA PHE A 73 -12.25 7.55 5.37
C PHE A 73 -12.23 7.08 6.82
N LEU A 74 -11.33 6.14 7.18
CA LEU A 74 -11.42 5.47 8.49
C LEU A 74 -11.28 6.41 9.67
N SER A 75 -10.46 7.46 9.57
CA SER A 75 -10.29 8.42 10.66
C SER A 75 -11.55 9.19 10.99
N ASP A 76 -12.50 9.26 10.05
CA ASP A 76 -13.79 9.91 10.22
C ASP A 76 -14.90 8.95 10.65
N THR A 77 -14.57 7.69 10.89
CA THR A 77 -15.55 6.67 11.27
C THR A 77 -15.40 6.24 12.72
N ALA A 78 -16.43 5.61 13.26
CA ALA A 78 -16.43 5.01 14.59
C ALA A 78 -15.87 3.58 14.53
N THR A 79 -14.73 3.39 13.85
CA THR A 79 -14.11 2.07 13.71
C THR A 79 -13.46 1.59 15.00
N LEU A 80 -13.51 0.29 15.22
CA LEU A 80 -12.89 -0.36 16.39
C LEU A 80 -11.70 -1.25 16.00
N GLY A 81 -11.47 -1.44 14.72
CA GLY A 81 -10.40 -2.29 14.21
C GLY A 81 -10.85 -3.12 13.03
N GLY A 82 -9.94 -3.90 12.50
CA GLY A 82 -10.20 -4.80 11.39
C GLY A 82 -10.14 -6.25 11.82
N LYS A 83 -10.89 -7.12 11.14
CA LYS A 83 -10.88 -8.57 11.40
C LYS A 83 -10.04 -9.35 10.41
N GLY A 84 -9.81 -8.79 9.23
CA GLY A 84 -9.03 -9.48 8.21
C GLY A 84 -9.33 -8.99 6.82
N ILE A 85 -8.71 -9.65 5.88
CA ILE A 85 -8.85 -9.42 4.44
C ILE A 85 -9.22 -10.75 3.80
N ASP A 86 -10.35 -10.81 3.11
CA ASP A 86 -10.80 -12.05 2.46
C ASP A 86 -10.00 -12.33 1.20
N LYS A 87 -9.56 -11.30 0.51
CA LYS A 87 -8.84 -11.44 -0.76
C LYS A 87 -7.90 -10.26 -0.96
N LEU A 88 -6.62 -10.55 -1.19
CA LEU A 88 -5.60 -9.54 -1.46
C LEU A 88 -4.81 -9.98 -2.69
N ARG A 89 -4.76 -9.14 -3.72
CA ARG A 89 -4.04 -9.41 -4.95
C ARG A 89 -3.28 -8.19 -5.42
N TRP A 90 -2.09 -8.41 -5.95
CA TRP A 90 -1.26 -7.37 -6.56
C TRP A 90 -1.24 -7.61 -8.06
N HIS A 91 -2.06 -6.85 -8.80
CA HIS A 91 -2.18 -7.01 -10.25
C HIS A 91 -1.04 -6.40 -11.02
N GLU A 92 -0.42 -5.37 -10.47
CA GLU A 92 0.71 -4.67 -11.08
C GLU A 92 1.76 -4.32 -10.04
N PRO A 93 3.06 -4.29 -10.44
CA PRO A 93 4.11 -3.87 -9.52
C PRO A 93 4.03 -2.37 -9.23
N VAL A 94 4.43 -1.98 -8.03
CA VAL A 94 4.55 -0.57 -7.64
C VAL A 94 6.01 -0.18 -7.72
N ARG A 95 6.32 0.72 -8.64
CA ARG A 95 7.67 1.24 -8.87
C ARG A 95 7.88 2.56 -8.14
N PRO A 96 9.15 2.98 -7.92
CA PRO A 96 9.43 4.29 -7.35
C PRO A 96 8.82 5.41 -8.21
N GLY A 97 8.25 6.41 -7.54
CA GLY A 97 7.65 7.56 -8.24
C GLY A 97 6.16 7.78 -8.08
#